data_65576f94e43e0a67464a884a2cfbc739
#
_entry.id   65576f94e43e0a67464a884a2cfbc739
#
_cell.length_a   1.000
_cell.length_b   1.000
_cell.length_c   1.000
_cell.angle_alpha   90.00
_cell.angle_beta   90.00
_cell.angle_gamma   90.00
#
_symmetry.space_group_name_H-M   'P 1'
#
loop_
_entity.id
_entity.type
_entity.pdbx_description
1 polymer ?
#
loop_
_entity_poly.entity_id
_entity_poly.type
_entity_poly.pdbx_seq_one_letter_code
_entity_poly.pdbx_strand_id
1 'polypeptide(L)'
;MSPDLRCGKPDEKNAIQGAGFPKQEPAANGRTNSEERMKVGHYNYLVQHGLTRRGVLKGAASVGALSMMGGITGFVKPAMADDALRQQILAIPGVGKGSPTDADWQKVGELCLGATKANVKEGEFAGVELTFMGLNNQNLHNLLFRGFLTSWEKYTGAKINWIDLAQADYNPRLQQAIATGTVDFDIIEMGAPFEGDTAGKGLLDEMPDWVKTQIEMDDYVNYLKAPVGTWAGKTYRITIDGDSHTFAYRKDYFGDGSISGLKDAPTKWSQIADYSKAVKGKKDPLTGQDAVGFLDPLKGWGGFGFYFLEDRATAYVKYPGNPAWLFEPETMKPMVNNPGWVQAIQDVMDNIPNLPADQINADPGTTAFQQFLAGTGSSICWWGDVGSNAKTSDSSVVGDVVGFSINPGADKVYNPTTAAWEEKENFAPNMAYLGWGIYVTNRVSKDEVKRKAAWSAAAHLGGKDISLWTTAYPSGFQPYRNSHFNYDEWAAAGYDKAYIADYLGSQGDSYNHPNAAIEPRIPGIFQYYSVAEDELAKGYAGQYKSAQETADAIAAAWEKITDQIGRDGQIKLYKASLGM
;
A
#
# COMPACT_ATOMS: atom_id res chain seq x y z
N MET A 1 24.16 -11.65 -62.53
CA MET A 1 23.68 -12.89 -63.17
C MET A 1 22.58 -13.45 -62.28
N SER A 2 21.30 -13.11 -62.57
CA SER A 2 20.13 -13.92 -62.25
C SER A 2 20.08 -15.13 -63.18
N PRO A 3 19.29 -16.20 -62.90
CA PRO A 3 17.84 -16.16 -62.96
C PRO A 3 17.13 -17.01 -61.88
N ASP A 4 15.95 -16.59 -61.46
CA ASP A 4 14.58 -17.04 -61.79
C ASP A 4 14.29 -18.55 -61.72
N LEU A 5 13.18 -18.87 -60.99
CA LEU A 5 12.06 -19.69 -61.41
C LEU A 5 11.17 -20.05 -60.19
N ARG A 6 9.99 -19.43 -60.08
CA ARG A 6 8.58 -19.82 -60.41
C ARG A 6 7.98 -20.91 -59.50
N CYS A 7 7.00 -20.46 -58.76
CA CYS A 7 5.57 -20.79 -58.77
C CYS A 7 5.12 -22.26 -58.91
N GLY A 8 4.33 -22.74 -57.99
CA GLY A 8 3.47 -23.92 -58.09
C GLY A 8 2.53 -24.07 -56.92
N LYS A 9 1.28 -23.65 -57.08
CA LYS A 9 0.06 -24.20 -56.48
C LYS A 9 -0.44 -25.32 -57.41
N PRO A 10 -1.43 -26.15 -57.10
CA PRO A 10 -2.19 -26.48 -55.86
C PRO A 10 -2.36 -28.00 -55.69
N ASP A 11 -3.10 -28.48 -54.69
CA ASP A 11 -4.36 -29.22 -54.87
C ASP A 11 -5.00 -29.63 -53.53
N GLU A 12 -6.32 -29.56 -53.57
CA GLU A 12 -7.29 -29.93 -52.57
C GLU A 12 -7.41 -31.44 -52.34
N LYS A 13 -7.94 -31.76 -51.18
CA LYS A 13 -8.81 -32.87 -50.77
C LYS A 13 -8.25 -33.76 -49.66
N ASN A 14 -8.77 -33.56 -48.45
CA ASN A 14 -9.53 -34.62 -47.77
C ASN A 14 -10.27 -34.07 -46.55
N ALA A 15 -11.56 -34.26 -46.62
CA ALA A 15 -12.53 -33.96 -45.58
C ALA A 15 -12.49 -35.06 -44.49
N ILE A 16 -12.58 -34.62 -43.21
CA ILE A 16 -13.18 -35.44 -42.15
C ILE A 16 -14.17 -34.58 -41.35
N GLN A 17 -15.39 -35.07 -41.30
CA GLN A 17 -16.56 -34.63 -40.54
C GLN A 17 -16.19 -34.47 -39.05
N GLY A 18 -16.60 -33.46 -38.27
CA GLY A 18 -17.96 -33.05 -38.01
C GLY A 18 -18.21 -33.17 -36.52
N ALA A 19 -18.22 -32.04 -35.78
CA ALA A 19 -18.95 -31.91 -34.52
C ALA A 19 -19.45 -30.47 -34.42
N GLY A 20 -20.77 -30.31 -34.47
CA GLY A 20 -21.43 -29.03 -34.59
C GLY A 20 -21.42 -28.24 -33.25
N PHE A 21 -21.16 -26.97 -33.38
CA PHE A 21 -21.49 -25.97 -32.36
C PHE A 21 -22.83 -25.31 -32.75
N PRO A 22 -23.70 -25.03 -31.75
CA PRO A 22 -24.96 -24.36 -32.04
C PRO A 22 -24.75 -22.87 -32.38
N LYS A 23 -25.43 -22.43 -33.42
CA LYS A 23 -25.50 -21.03 -33.84
C LYS A 23 -26.22 -20.20 -32.78
N GLN A 24 -25.59 -19.12 -32.30
CA GLN A 24 -26.26 -18.07 -31.56
C GLN A 24 -26.85 -17.04 -32.56
N GLU A 25 -28.14 -16.80 -32.44
CA GLU A 25 -28.84 -15.70 -33.06
C GLU A 25 -28.45 -14.35 -32.42
N PRO A 26 -28.50 -13.21 -33.14
CA PRO A 26 -28.17 -11.92 -32.61
C PRO A 26 -29.29 -11.39 -31.73
N ALA A 27 -29.02 -11.22 -30.44
CA ALA A 27 -29.93 -10.57 -29.51
C ALA A 27 -29.89 -9.05 -29.66
N ALA A 28 -31.09 -8.48 -29.64
CA ALA A 28 -31.40 -7.08 -29.81
C ALA A 28 -30.75 -6.15 -28.76
N ASN A 29 -30.46 -4.92 -29.21
CA ASN A 29 -30.05 -3.78 -28.39
C ASN A 29 -30.91 -3.58 -27.12
N GLY A 30 -30.30 -3.75 -25.96
CA GLY A 30 -30.81 -3.29 -24.68
C GLY A 30 -29.67 -2.64 -23.90
N ARG A 31 -29.79 -1.34 -23.65
CA ARG A 31 -28.91 -0.62 -22.75
C ARG A 31 -29.08 -1.22 -21.35
N THR A 32 -28.13 -2.02 -20.88
CA THR A 32 -28.05 -2.45 -19.49
C THR A 32 -27.21 -1.45 -18.71
N ASN A 33 -27.77 -0.95 -17.61
CA ASN A 33 -27.18 0.00 -16.68
C ASN A 33 -25.83 -0.52 -16.13
N SER A 34 -24.86 0.38 -15.97
CA SER A 34 -23.56 0.11 -15.35
C SER A 34 -23.63 -0.50 -13.95
N GLU A 35 -24.73 -0.26 -13.24
CA GLU A 35 -25.02 -0.81 -11.91
C GLU A 35 -25.24 -2.33 -11.89
N GLU A 36 -25.84 -2.91 -12.93
CA GLU A 36 -26.04 -4.38 -13.00
C GLU A 36 -24.75 -5.13 -13.30
N ARG A 37 -23.80 -4.52 -14.02
CA ARG A 37 -22.51 -5.15 -14.30
C ARG A 37 -21.60 -5.19 -13.07
N MET A 38 -21.67 -4.19 -12.20
CA MET A 38 -20.90 -4.16 -10.93
C MET A 38 -21.41 -5.20 -9.92
N LYS A 39 -22.74 -5.33 -9.80
CA LYS A 39 -23.35 -6.35 -8.92
C LYS A 39 -23.04 -7.79 -9.35
N VAL A 40 -22.93 -8.04 -10.65
CA VAL A 40 -22.64 -9.37 -11.23
C VAL A 40 -21.17 -9.76 -11.00
N GLY A 41 -20.23 -8.83 -11.06
CA GLY A 41 -18.80 -9.11 -10.82
C GLY A 41 -18.53 -9.53 -9.36
N HIS A 42 -19.12 -8.83 -8.41
CA HIS A 42 -19.00 -9.14 -6.97
C HIS A 42 -19.70 -10.46 -6.60
N TYR A 43 -20.87 -10.69 -7.18
CA TYR A 43 -21.66 -11.90 -6.90
C TYR A 43 -21.00 -13.17 -7.44
N ASN A 44 -20.37 -13.11 -8.61
CA ASN A 44 -19.68 -14.27 -9.20
C ASN A 44 -18.41 -14.68 -8.44
N TYR A 45 -17.70 -13.73 -7.81
CA TYR A 45 -16.54 -14.02 -6.97
C TYR A 45 -16.94 -14.77 -5.68
N LEU A 46 -18.05 -14.37 -5.05
CA LEU A 46 -18.56 -14.99 -3.82
C LEU A 46 -19.16 -16.38 -4.05
N VAL A 47 -19.80 -16.61 -5.21
CA VAL A 47 -20.41 -17.92 -5.55
C VAL A 47 -19.35 -18.98 -5.88
N GLN A 48 -18.19 -18.61 -6.39
CA GLN A 48 -17.11 -19.57 -6.67
C GLN A 48 -16.43 -20.15 -5.42
N HIS A 49 -16.57 -19.51 -4.24
CA HIS A 49 -15.84 -19.90 -3.03
C HIS A 49 -16.71 -20.41 -1.87
N GLY A 50 -18.01 -20.58 -2.05
CA GLY A 50 -18.88 -21.43 -1.22
C GLY A 50 -19.05 -21.06 0.27
N LEU A 51 -18.75 -19.83 0.71
CA LEU A 51 -18.79 -19.44 2.12
C LEU A 51 -20.04 -18.62 2.47
N THR A 52 -20.93 -19.15 3.30
CA THR A 52 -22.11 -18.46 3.82
C THR A 52 -21.98 -18.15 5.31
N ARG A 53 -22.41 -16.93 5.70
CA ARG A 53 -22.33 -16.31 7.04
C ARG A 53 -22.96 -17.11 8.22
N ARG A 54 -23.57 -18.27 8.05
CA ARG A 54 -24.39 -18.92 9.10
C ARG A 54 -23.68 -19.97 9.97
N GLY A 55 -22.38 -20.24 9.78
CA GLY A 55 -21.66 -21.34 10.46
C GLY A 55 -20.91 -21.01 11.75
N VAL A 56 -20.64 -19.73 12.06
CA VAL A 56 -19.54 -19.38 12.99
C VAL A 56 -19.97 -18.81 14.36
N LEU A 57 -21.25 -18.74 14.67
CA LEU A 57 -21.69 -18.20 15.98
C LEU A 57 -21.93 -19.31 17.00
N LYS A 58 -20.89 -19.90 17.56
CA LYS A 58 -20.90 -20.51 18.92
C LYS A 58 -19.45 -20.80 19.38
N GLY A 59 -18.97 -20.03 20.31
CA GLY A 59 -17.84 -20.38 21.16
C GLY A 59 -16.72 -19.35 21.25
N ALA A 60 -16.85 -18.38 22.10
CA ALA A 60 -15.72 -17.70 22.71
C ALA A 60 -16.12 -17.16 24.09
N ALA A 61 -15.50 -17.70 25.10
CA ALA A 61 -15.43 -17.04 26.41
C ALA A 61 -14.02 -17.25 26.95
N SER A 62 -13.42 -16.12 27.32
CA SER A 62 -12.32 -15.91 28.27
C SER A 62 -10.90 -16.38 27.90
N VAL A 63 -9.95 -15.45 27.78
CA VAL A 63 -8.77 -15.35 28.65
C VAL A 63 -8.18 -13.94 28.54
N GLY A 64 -7.75 -13.42 29.69
CA GLY A 64 -7.42 -12.03 29.90
C GLY A 64 -6.03 -11.60 29.41
N ALA A 65 -5.97 -10.31 29.20
CA ALA A 65 -4.82 -9.50 28.86
C ALA A 65 -3.75 -9.44 29.96
N LEU A 66 -2.49 -9.51 29.54
CA LEU A 66 -1.40 -8.82 30.23
C LEU A 66 -0.82 -7.80 29.28
N SER A 67 -1.25 -6.57 29.44
CA SER A 67 -0.69 -5.40 28.79
C SER A 67 0.59 -4.98 29.53
N MET A 68 1.72 -5.00 28.85
CA MET A 68 2.84 -4.15 29.27
C MET A 68 2.52 -2.71 28.82
N MET A 69 2.09 -1.89 29.76
CA MET A 69 1.91 -0.45 29.59
C MET A 69 3.28 0.23 29.52
N GLY A 70 3.81 0.44 28.34
CA GLY A 70 4.75 1.50 28.05
C GLY A 70 3.96 2.75 27.68
N GLY A 71 4.00 3.77 28.53
CA GLY A 71 3.12 4.93 28.44
C GLY A 71 3.27 5.73 27.15
N ILE A 72 2.19 5.83 26.40
CA ILE A 72 2.01 6.87 25.39
C ILE A 72 1.66 8.17 26.11
N THR A 73 2.66 8.90 26.57
CA THR A 73 2.50 10.28 27.01
C THR A 73 2.95 11.21 25.89
N GLY A 74 2.02 11.68 25.09
CA GLY A 74 2.35 12.66 24.06
C GLY A 74 1.28 13.04 23.04
N PHE A 75 0.13 12.40 23.05
CA PHE A 75 -0.97 12.90 22.22
C PHE A 75 -1.63 14.10 22.90
N VAL A 76 -1.24 15.30 22.47
CA VAL A 76 -1.99 16.54 22.80
C VAL A 76 -3.39 16.35 22.22
N LYS A 77 -4.43 16.41 23.09
CA LYS A 77 -5.83 16.44 22.60
C LYS A 77 -5.94 17.58 21.60
N PRO A 78 -6.32 17.29 20.34
CA PRO A 78 -6.59 18.36 19.38
C PRO A 78 -7.70 19.24 19.94
N ALA A 79 -7.63 20.52 19.68
CA ALA A 79 -8.74 21.43 19.95
C ALA A 79 -10.00 20.89 19.25
N MET A 80 -11.12 20.86 19.98
CA MET A 80 -12.42 20.33 19.55
C MET A 80 -12.88 21.03 18.27
N ALA A 81 -12.43 20.55 17.11
CA ALA A 81 -13.05 20.84 15.85
C ALA A 81 -14.41 20.15 15.84
N ASP A 82 -15.42 20.80 15.32
CA ASP A 82 -16.83 20.50 15.29
C ASP A 82 -17.19 19.00 15.48
N ASP A 83 -17.30 18.55 16.72
CA ASP A 83 -17.65 17.17 17.08
C ASP A 83 -18.93 16.71 16.36
N ALA A 84 -19.86 17.65 16.11
CA ALA A 84 -21.11 17.36 15.43
C ALA A 84 -20.89 17.02 13.94
N LEU A 85 -19.99 17.71 13.24
CA LEU A 85 -19.65 17.40 11.86
C LEU A 85 -18.98 16.02 11.76
N ARG A 86 -18.01 15.73 12.61
CA ARG A 86 -17.30 14.45 12.63
C ARG A 86 -18.25 13.28 12.94
N GLN A 87 -19.19 13.47 13.85
CA GLN A 87 -20.24 12.47 14.13
C GLN A 87 -21.16 12.24 12.90
N GLN A 88 -21.51 13.28 12.16
CA GLN A 88 -22.29 13.12 10.92
C GLN A 88 -21.51 12.33 9.86
N ILE A 89 -20.21 12.60 9.69
CA ILE A 89 -19.35 11.90 8.73
C ILE A 89 -19.25 10.41 9.10
N LEU A 90 -18.95 10.09 10.37
CA LEU A 90 -18.84 8.72 10.86
C LEU A 90 -20.16 7.94 10.87
N ALA A 91 -21.31 8.64 10.81
CA ALA A 91 -22.62 8.01 10.69
C ALA A 91 -22.94 7.52 9.26
N ILE A 92 -22.17 7.96 8.24
CA ILE A 92 -22.36 7.54 6.86
C ILE A 92 -21.92 6.08 6.70
N PRO A 93 -22.68 5.24 5.96
CA PRO A 93 -22.31 3.83 5.73
C PRO A 93 -20.88 3.65 5.19
N GLY A 94 -20.26 2.55 5.55
CA GLY A 94 -18.91 2.20 5.08
C GLY A 94 -18.05 1.55 6.15
N VAL A 95 -18.19 1.97 7.41
CA VAL A 95 -17.43 1.38 8.51
C VAL A 95 -18.39 0.62 9.42
N GLY A 96 -18.34 -0.72 9.35
CA GLY A 96 -19.18 -1.59 10.19
C GLY A 96 -20.70 -1.50 9.95
N LYS A 97 -21.15 -0.68 8.99
CA LYS A 97 -22.57 -0.33 8.78
C LYS A 97 -23.08 -0.67 7.36
N GLY A 98 -22.39 -1.52 6.63
CA GLY A 98 -22.74 -1.88 5.25
C GLY A 98 -21.89 -1.15 4.21
N SER A 99 -22.10 -1.50 2.94
CA SER A 99 -21.36 -0.88 1.84
C SER A 99 -21.91 0.49 1.50
N PRO A 100 -21.10 1.54 1.37
CA PRO A 100 -21.54 2.87 0.94
C PRO A 100 -21.95 2.85 -0.53
N THR A 101 -22.82 3.80 -0.88
CA THR A 101 -23.25 4.08 -2.24
C THR A 101 -22.54 5.34 -2.78
N ASP A 102 -22.68 5.61 -4.08
CA ASP A 102 -22.20 6.87 -4.68
C ASP A 102 -22.80 8.10 -3.96
N ALA A 103 -24.06 8.01 -3.50
CA ALA A 103 -24.72 9.08 -2.76
C ALA A 103 -24.07 9.30 -1.38
N ASP A 104 -23.62 8.24 -0.73
CA ASP A 104 -22.92 8.33 0.56
C ASP A 104 -21.56 9.02 0.39
N TRP A 105 -20.77 8.67 -0.65
CA TRP A 105 -19.51 9.35 -0.94
C TRP A 105 -19.71 10.82 -1.30
N GLN A 106 -20.74 11.15 -2.10
CA GLN A 106 -21.12 12.54 -2.37
C GLN A 106 -21.49 13.30 -1.09
N LYS A 107 -22.17 12.62 -0.16
CA LYS A 107 -22.55 13.20 1.13
C LYS A 107 -21.34 13.50 2.01
N VAL A 108 -20.33 12.61 2.05
CA VAL A 108 -19.05 12.89 2.73
C VAL A 108 -18.42 14.16 2.16
N GLY A 109 -18.25 14.25 0.84
CA GLY A 109 -17.70 15.43 0.19
C GLY A 109 -18.50 16.71 0.48
N GLU A 110 -19.82 16.65 0.50
CA GLU A 110 -20.70 17.79 0.82
C GLU A 110 -20.48 18.30 2.25
N LEU A 111 -20.45 17.40 3.23
CA LEU A 111 -20.22 17.75 4.62
C LEU A 111 -18.84 18.41 4.83
N CYS A 112 -17.83 17.98 4.05
CA CYS A 112 -16.46 18.47 4.15
C CYS A 112 -16.16 19.76 3.33
N LEU A 113 -17.16 20.38 2.69
CA LEU A 113 -16.95 21.61 1.89
C LEU A 113 -16.54 22.85 2.72
N GLY A 114 -16.63 22.81 4.03
CA GLY A 114 -16.38 23.97 4.91
C GLY A 114 -15.01 24.59 4.66
N ALA A 115 -13.94 23.77 4.64
CA ALA A 115 -12.58 24.25 4.40
C ALA A 115 -12.40 24.83 2.97
N THR A 116 -13.04 24.24 1.96
CA THR A 116 -13.04 24.78 0.59
C THR A 116 -13.71 26.16 0.54
N LYS A 117 -14.88 26.31 1.17
CA LYS A 117 -15.64 27.59 1.23
C LYS A 117 -14.87 28.73 1.91
N ALA A 118 -13.93 28.41 2.78
CA ALA A 118 -13.08 29.42 3.42
C ALA A 118 -12.08 30.06 2.43
N ASN A 119 -11.72 29.39 1.35
CA ASN A 119 -10.68 29.81 0.41
C ASN A 119 -11.18 30.07 -1.01
N VAL A 120 -12.37 29.58 -1.36
CA VAL A 120 -12.94 29.63 -2.72
C VAL A 120 -14.40 30.11 -2.65
N LYS A 121 -14.77 31.01 -3.57
CA LYS A 121 -16.15 31.50 -3.70
C LYS A 121 -16.98 30.54 -4.55
N GLU A 122 -18.28 30.55 -4.35
CA GLU A 122 -19.23 29.84 -5.20
C GLU A 122 -19.10 30.33 -6.66
N GLY A 123 -19.00 29.37 -7.60
CA GLY A 123 -18.86 29.66 -9.02
C GLY A 123 -17.49 30.25 -9.45
N GLU A 124 -16.50 30.32 -8.55
CA GLU A 124 -15.20 30.96 -8.83
C GLU A 124 -14.47 30.33 -10.01
N PHE A 125 -14.68 29.05 -10.25
CA PHE A 125 -13.99 28.30 -11.32
C PHE A 125 -14.95 27.89 -12.44
N ALA A 126 -16.03 28.65 -12.65
CA ALA A 126 -16.99 28.37 -13.72
C ALA A 126 -16.31 28.29 -15.09
N GLY A 127 -16.48 27.15 -15.78
CA GLY A 127 -15.87 26.88 -17.10
C GLY A 127 -14.42 26.39 -17.06
N VAL A 128 -13.80 26.25 -15.88
CA VAL A 128 -12.50 25.58 -15.75
C VAL A 128 -12.66 24.08 -15.88
N GLU A 129 -11.85 23.46 -16.74
CA GLU A 129 -11.74 22.01 -16.86
C GLU A 129 -10.38 21.53 -16.40
N LEU A 130 -10.38 20.57 -15.47
CA LEU A 130 -9.19 19.89 -14.95
C LEU A 130 -9.17 18.44 -15.44
N THR A 131 -7.97 17.90 -15.62
CA THR A 131 -7.77 16.47 -15.91
C THR A 131 -7.11 15.82 -14.69
N PHE A 132 -7.75 14.80 -14.13
CA PHE A 132 -7.24 14.02 -12.99
C PHE A 132 -6.83 12.62 -13.47
N MET A 133 -5.57 12.26 -13.28
CA MET A 133 -5.09 10.90 -13.48
C MET A 133 -5.05 10.16 -12.15
N GLY A 134 -5.82 9.10 -12.03
CA GLY A 134 -5.94 8.35 -10.79
C GLY A 134 -6.05 6.84 -11.03
N LEU A 135 -5.98 6.10 -9.94
CA LEU A 135 -5.93 4.67 -9.92
C LEU A 135 -7.32 4.06 -9.75
N ASN A 136 -7.71 3.22 -10.71
CA ASN A 136 -8.89 2.38 -10.60
C ASN A 136 -8.46 0.98 -10.16
N ASN A 137 -8.34 0.79 -8.84
CA ASN A 137 -7.92 -0.45 -8.20
C ASN A 137 -9.05 -1.10 -7.40
N GLN A 138 -8.75 -2.21 -6.73
CA GLN A 138 -9.67 -2.92 -5.85
C GLN A 138 -10.14 -2.09 -4.65
N ASN A 139 -9.39 -1.05 -4.26
CA ASN A 139 -9.72 -0.14 -3.15
C ASN A 139 -10.62 1.03 -3.58
N LEU A 140 -11.01 1.09 -4.85
CA LEU A 140 -11.98 2.03 -5.40
C LEU A 140 -11.57 3.51 -5.32
N HIS A 141 -10.28 3.83 -5.31
CA HIS A 141 -9.76 5.19 -5.09
C HIS A 141 -10.45 6.23 -5.98
N ASN A 142 -10.48 6.02 -7.31
CA ASN A 142 -11.12 6.97 -8.23
C ASN A 142 -12.62 7.14 -7.97
N LEU A 143 -13.32 6.08 -7.58
CA LEU A 143 -14.75 6.18 -7.29
C LEU A 143 -14.99 7.02 -6.04
N LEU A 144 -14.18 6.84 -4.98
CA LEU A 144 -14.22 7.65 -3.77
C LEU A 144 -13.96 9.13 -4.09
N PHE A 145 -12.89 9.41 -4.84
CA PHE A 145 -12.52 10.79 -5.20
C PHE A 145 -13.58 11.47 -6.05
N ARG A 146 -14.19 10.78 -7.01
CA ARG A 146 -15.34 11.29 -7.80
C ARG A 146 -16.52 11.64 -6.90
N GLY A 147 -16.86 10.75 -5.98
CA GLY A 147 -17.92 11.00 -5.02
C GLY A 147 -17.67 12.26 -4.20
N PHE A 148 -16.49 12.36 -3.60
CA PHE A 148 -16.11 13.52 -2.79
C PHE A 148 -16.08 14.82 -3.60
N LEU A 149 -15.53 14.80 -4.82
CA LEU A 149 -15.39 15.98 -5.66
C LEU A 149 -16.69 16.43 -6.33
N THR A 150 -17.74 15.62 -6.36
CA THR A 150 -19.05 16.02 -6.91
C THR A 150 -19.60 17.29 -6.26
N SER A 151 -19.46 17.42 -4.95
CA SER A 151 -19.89 18.62 -4.21
C SER A 151 -19.00 19.82 -4.48
N TRP A 152 -17.69 19.60 -4.62
CA TRP A 152 -16.71 20.61 -4.99
C TRP A 152 -16.98 21.16 -6.40
N GLU A 153 -17.25 20.28 -7.39
CA GLU A 153 -17.62 20.70 -8.76
C GLU A 153 -18.89 21.56 -8.77
N LYS A 154 -19.93 21.11 -8.04
CA LYS A 154 -21.19 21.88 -7.94
C LYS A 154 -20.98 23.25 -7.31
N TYR A 155 -20.15 23.35 -6.27
CA TYR A 155 -19.90 24.61 -5.57
C TYR A 155 -19.03 25.56 -6.40
N THR A 156 -17.97 25.06 -7.02
CA THR A 156 -16.98 25.90 -7.71
C THR A 156 -17.31 26.22 -9.17
N GLY A 157 -18.16 25.40 -9.81
CA GLY A 157 -18.47 25.47 -11.22
C GLY A 157 -17.42 24.88 -12.16
N ALA A 158 -16.34 24.31 -11.63
CA ALA A 158 -15.33 23.58 -12.40
C ALA A 158 -15.80 22.17 -12.77
N LYS A 159 -15.10 21.54 -13.72
CA LYS A 159 -15.29 20.13 -14.10
C LYS A 159 -13.97 19.36 -14.02
N ILE A 160 -14.07 18.08 -13.66
CA ILE A 160 -12.93 17.16 -13.66
C ILE A 160 -13.15 16.08 -14.71
N ASN A 161 -12.19 16.00 -15.65
CA ASN A 161 -12.09 14.94 -16.64
C ASN A 161 -11.14 13.86 -16.08
N TRP A 162 -11.59 12.62 -16.03
CA TRP A 162 -10.88 11.53 -15.39
C TRP A 162 -10.10 10.67 -16.39
N ILE A 163 -8.84 10.42 -16.07
CA ILE A 163 -8.03 9.36 -16.69
C ILE A 163 -7.99 8.21 -15.67
N ASP A 164 -8.88 7.22 -15.86
CA ASP A 164 -9.00 6.04 -15.00
C ASP A 164 -8.08 4.94 -15.53
N LEU A 165 -7.09 4.56 -14.74
CA LEU A 165 -6.16 3.52 -15.11
C LEU A 165 -6.23 2.35 -14.12
N ALA A 166 -6.31 1.13 -14.64
CA ALA A 166 -6.08 -0.07 -13.84
C ALA A 166 -4.61 -0.10 -13.36
N GLN A 167 -4.36 -0.82 -12.26
CA GLN A 167 -3.02 -0.92 -11.66
C GLN A 167 -1.93 -1.28 -12.69
N ALA A 168 -2.23 -2.19 -13.62
CA ALA A 168 -1.26 -2.62 -14.63
C ALA A 168 -0.90 -1.53 -15.66
N ASP A 169 -1.81 -0.58 -15.91
CA ASP A 169 -1.62 0.49 -16.90
C ASP A 169 -1.11 1.79 -16.27
N TYR A 170 -1.33 1.95 -14.96
CA TYR A 170 -1.01 3.18 -14.24
C TYR A 170 0.51 3.46 -14.21
N ASN A 171 1.32 2.50 -13.77
CA ASN A 171 2.77 2.67 -13.69
C ASN A 171 3.41 2.90 -15.07
N PRO A 172 3.10 2.13 -16.13
CA PRO A 172 3.59 2.42 -17.48
C PRO A 172 3.23 3.83 -17.97
N ARG A 173 2.02 4.30 -17.67
CA ARG A 173 1.56 5.64 -18.06
C ARG A 173 2.32 6.75 -17.33
N LEU A 174 2.55 6.59 -16.02
CA LEU A 174 3.36 7.51 -15.23
C LEU A 174 4.81 7.52 -15.73
N GLN A 175 5.41 6.34 -15.94
CA GLN A 175 6.78 6.22 -16.45
C GLN A 175 6.94 6.87 -17.84
N GLN A 176 5.94 6.78 -18.71
CA GLN A 176 5.94 7.47 -19.99
C GLN A 176 5.99 9.00 -19.80
N ALA A 177 5.17 9.56 -18.90
CA ALA A 177 5.19 10.99 -18.60
C ALA A 177 6.55 11.45 -18.04
N ILE A 178 7.12 10.66 -17.14
CA ILE A 178 8.46 10.87 -16.58
C ILE A 178 9.55 10.84 -17.67
N ALA A 179 9.50 9.85 -18.56
CA ALA A 179 10.50 9.68 -19.63
C ALA A 179 10.44 10.80 -20.67
N THR A 180 9.24 11.25 -21.04
CA THR A 180 9.04 12.34 -22.00
C THR A 180 9.24 13.73 -21.40
N GLY A 181 9.21 13.85 -20.07
CA GLY A 181 9.25 15.13 -19.37
C GLY A 181 8.00 15.98 -19.58
N THR A 182 6.88 15.37 -20.00
CA THR A 182 5.61 16.06 -20.28
C THR A 182 4.44 15.33 -19.64
N VAL A 183 3.49 16.11 -19.10
CA VAL A 183 2.26 15.59 -18.50
C VAL A 183 1.05 16.15 -19.24
N ASP A 184 0.01 15.34 -19.42
CA ASP A 184 -1.27 15.71 -20.04
C ASP A 184 -2.44 15.72 -19.03
N PHE A 185 -2.12 15.64 -17.75
CA PHE A 185 -3.04 15.73 -16.62
C PHE A 185 -2.64 16.89 -15.70
N ASP A 186 -3.63 17.48 -15.02
CA ASP A 186 -3.46 18.62 -14.12
C ASP A 186 -3.26 18.18 -12.67
N ILE A 187 -3.90 17.08 -12.29
CA ILE A 187 -3.83 16.47 -10.95
C ILE A 187 -3.51 14.99 -11.11
N ILE A 188 -2.72 14.46 -10.19
CA ILE A 188 -2.40 13.03 -10.15
C ILE A 188 -2.45 12.52 -8.72
N GLU A 189 -3.01 11.33 -8.52
CA GLU A 189 -2.77 10.49 -7.35
C GLU A 189 -1.48 9.71 -7.58
N MET A 190 -0.51 9.79 -6.67
CA MET A 190 0.80 9.14 -6.87
C MET A 190 1.44 8.79 -5.52
N GLY A 191 2.18 7.70 -5.47
CA GLY A 191 2.99 7.34 -4.31
C GLY A 191 4.22 8.23 -4.13
N ALA A 192 4.62 8.44 -2.89
CA ALA A 192 5.77 9.25 -2.53
C ALA A 192 7.10 8.84 -3.20
N PRO A 193 7.40 7.55 -3.43
CA PRO A 193 8.65 7.15 -4.07
C PRO A 193 8.90 7.78 -5.44
N PHE A 194 7.84 8.10 -6.19
CA PHE A 194 7.94 8.74 -7.51
C PHE A 194 8.28 10.25 -7.46
N GLU A 195 8.39 10.85 -6.28
CA GLU A 195 8.79 12.27 -6.16
C GLU A 195 10.18 12.53 -6.74
N GLY A 196 11.12 11.59 -6.60
CA GLY A 196 12.43 11.70 -7.22
C GLY A 196 12.40 11.82 -8.73
N ASP A 197 11.53 11.05 -9.35
CA ASP A 197 11.33 11.06 -10.80
C ASP A 197 10.52 12.28 -11.29
N THR A 198 9.52 12.70 -10.55
CA THR A 198 8.58 13.75 -10.97
C THR A 198 8.98 15.14 -10.52
N ALA A 199 9.14 15.39 -9.22
CA ALA A 199 9.60 16.66 -8.69
C ALA A 199 11.05 16.96 -9.11
N GLY A 200 11.90 15.91 -9.15
CA GLY A 200 13.28 16.03 -9.62
C GLY A 200 13.41 16.50 -11.07
N LYS A 201 12.41 16.22 -11.92
CA LYS A 201 12.32 16.70 -13.31
C LYS A 201 11.47 17.96 -13.48
N GLY A 202 10.97 18.54 -12.39
CA GLY A 202 10.14 19.74 -12.44
C GLY A 202 8.76 19.53 -13.03
N LEU A 203 8.19 18.32 -12.95
CA LEU A 203 6.87 17.99 -13.46
C LEU A 203 5.73 18.38 -12.52
N LEU A 204 6.05 18.72 -11.26
CA LEU A 204 5.08 19.08 -10.23
C LEU A 204 5.06 20.58 -9.97
N ASP A 205 3.91 21.08 -9.57
CA ASP A 205 3.71 22.46 -9.09
C ASP A 205 3.88 22.49 -7.57
N GLU A 206 4.60 23.49 -7.05
CA GLU A 206 4.84 23.65 -5.61
C GLU A 206 3.56 24.04 -4.87
N MET A 207 3.28 23.37 -3.73
CA MET A 207 2.09 23.60 -2.92
C MET A 207 2.06 25.01 -2.34
N PRO A 208 1.00 25.79 -2.59
CA PRO A 208 0.83 27.11 -1.97
C PRO A 208 0.57 27.00 -0.46
N ASP A 209 0.99 28.03 0.31
CA ASP A 209 0.83 28.01 1.77
C ASP A 209 -0.64 27.95 2.24
N TRP A 210 -1.57 28.56 1.48
CA TRP A 210 -2.99 28.48 1.82
C TRP A 210 -3.53 27.03 1.76
N VAL A 211 -2.96 26.18 0.90
CA VAL A 211 -3.29 24.74 0.84
C VAL A 211 -2.82 24.04 2.09
N LYS A 212 -1.57 24.28 2.53
CA LYS A 212 -1.02 23.69 3.76
C LYS A 212 -1.89 24.03 4.96
N THR A 213 -2.40 25.26 5.02
CA THR A 213 -3.34 25.71 6.06
C THR A 213 -4.69 25.02 5.95
N GLN A 214 -5.26 24.95 4.73
CA GLN A 214 -6.58 24.33 4.50
C GLN A 214 -6.61 22.85 4.87
N ILE A 215 -5.55 22.11 4.55
CA ILE A 215 -5.47 20.67 4.87
C ILE A 215 -4.98 20.40 6.31
N GLU A 216 -4.71 21.43 7.11
CA GLU A 216 -4.14 21.29 8.46
C GLU A 216 -2.88 20.39 8.45
N MET A 217 -1.89 20.70 7.61
CA MET A 217 -0.70 19.87 7.41
C MET A 217 0.09 19.62 8.69
N ASP A 218 -0.01 20.48 9.69
CA ASP A 218 0.65 20.32 10.99
C ASP A 218 0.11 19.12 11.80
N ASP A 219 -1.10 18.65 11.46
CA ASP A 219 -1.72 17.46 12.06
C ASP A 219 -1.14 16.13 11.52
N TYR A 220 -0.31 16.16 10.49
CA TYR A 220 0.35 14.95 9.98
C TYR A 220 1.27 14.32 11.04
N VAL A 221 1.36 12.99 11.06
CA VAL A 221 2.28 12.26 11.93
C VAL A 221 3.74 12.61 11.61
N ASN A 222 4.63 12.45 12.60
CA ASN A 222 5.97 13.00 12.53
C ASN A 222 6.80 12.48 11.34
N TYR A 223 6.71 11.20 11.00
CA TYR A 223 7.51 10.65 9.90
C TYR A 223 7.13 11.23 8.53
N LEU A 224 5.89 11.73 8.36
CA LEU A 224 5.41 12.38 7.13
C LEU A 224 5.76 13.87 7.04
N LYS A 225 6.39 14.44 8.06
CA LYS A 225 6.93 15.81 8.04
C LYS A 225 8.30 15.83 7.36
N ALA A 226 8.94 16.98 7.31
CA ALA A 226 10.29 17.07 6.71
C ALA A 226 11.29 16.12 7.42
N PRO A 227 12.17 15.43 6.67
CA PRO A 227 12.40 15.59 5.23
C PRO A 227 11.40 14.84 4.33
N VAL A 228 10.65 13.85 4.83
CA VAL A 228 9.75 13.00 4.05
C VAL A 228 8.61 13.78 3.37
N GLY A 229 8.03 14.78 4.05
CA GLY A 229 6.97 15.63 3.52
C GLY A 229 7.44 16.69 2.51
N THR A 230 8.73 16.73 2.20
CA THR A 230 9.30 17.69 1.25
C THR A 230 10.23 17.00 0.25
N TRP A 231 10.38 17.59 -0.93
CA TRP A 231 11.40 17.24 -1.90
C TRP A 231 12.27 18.47 -2.18
N ALA A 232 13.58 18.36 -1.93
CA ALA A 232 14.53 19.46 -2.05
C ALA A 232 14.07 20.75 -1.34
N GLY A 233 13.48 20.61 -0.15
CA GLY A 233 12.98 21.71 0.67
C GLY A 233 11.63 22.29 0.25
N LYS A 234 10.97 21.73 -0.78
CA LYS A 234 9.66 22.17 -1.29
C LYS A 234 8.60 21.13 -1.02
N THR A 235 7.37 21.59 -0.80
CA THR A 235 6.22 20.72 -0.59
C THR A 235 5.44 20.58 -1.89
N TYR A 236 5.16 19.33 -2.29
CA TYR A 236 4.40 19.01 -3.50
C TYR A 236 3.18 18.12 -3.18
N ARG A 237 3.25 17.30 -2.14
CA ARG A 237 2.31 16.25 -1.81
C ARG A 237 1.27 16.70 -0.81
N ILE A 238 0.00 16.52 -1.16
CA ILE A 238 -1.07 16.39 -0.17
C ILE A 238 -1.13 14.91 0.19
N THR A 239 -0.63 14.56 1.37
CA THR A 239 -0.68 13.17 1.84
C THR A 239 -2.12 12.77 2.10
N ILE A 240 -2.51 11.59 1.61
CA ILE A 240 -3.83 10.98 1.81
C ILE A 240 -3.75 9.59 2.46
N ASP A 241 -2.54 9.11 2.73
CA ASP A 241 -2.26 7.78 3.24
C ASP A 241 -0.96 7.75 4.06
N GLY A 242 -0.93 6.94 5.11
CA GLY A 242 0.17 6.82 6.05
C GLY A 242 0.88 5.47 5.99
N ASP A 243 1.24 5.02 4.80
CA ASP A 243 1.79 3.69 4.57
C ASP A 243 2.93 3.28 5.51
N SER A 244 2.73 2.15 6.17
CA SER A 244 3.75 1.37 6.85
C SER A 244 3.32 -0.09 6.85
N HIS A 245 4.28 -1.02 6.82
CA HIS A 245 3.94 -2.41 7.02
C HIS A 245 3.72 -2.73 8.49
N THR A 246 2.70 -3.55 8.74
CA THR A 246 2.27 -4.04 10.05
C THR A 246 2.32 -5.56 10.04
N PHE A 247 2.79 -6.18 11.11
CA PHE A 247 2.68 -7.61 11.32
C PHE A 247 1.28 -7.93 11.84
N ALA A 248 0.46 -8.52 10.99
CA ALA A 248 -0.87 -9.01 11.33
C ALA A 248 -0.83 -10.52 11.61
N TYR A 249 -1.43 -10.96 12.71
CA TYR A 249 -1.39 -12.35 13.12
C TYR A 249 -2.72 -12.83 13.73
N ARG A 250 -2.96 -14.11 13.69
CA ARG A 250 -4.13 -14.80 14.24
C ARG A 250 -3.89 -15.18 15.69
N LYS A 251 -4.56 -14.50 16.63
CA LYS A 251 -4.45 -14.76 18.09
C LYS A 251 -4.80 -16.19 18.48
N ASP A 252 -5.71 -16.82 17.75
CA ASP A 252 -6.16 -18.19 17.99
C ASP A 252 -5.14 -19.28 17.62
N TYR A 253 -3.98 -18.89 17.04
CA TYR A 253 -2.85 -19.80 16.82
C TYR A 253 -1.88 -19.88 18.01
N PHE A 254 -2.01 -18.98 18.97
CA PHE A 254 -1.12 -18.85 20.11
C PHE A 254 -1.83 -19.20 21.44
N GLY A 255 -1.18 -19.04 22.56
CA GLY A 255 -1.71 -19.27 23.89
C GLY A 255 -1.16 -20.54 24.53
N ASP A 256 -1.65 -21.74 24.16
CA ASP A 256 -1.15 -23.01 24.72
C ASP A 256 0.02 -23.61 23.92
N GLY A 257 0.34 -23.03 22.75
CA GLY A 257 1.38 -23.52 21.84
C GLY A 257 1.03 -24.79 21.06
N SER A 258 -0.20 -25.27 21.15
CA SER A 258 -0.61 -26.55 20.50
C SER A 258 -0.58 -26.48 18.98
N ILE A 259 -0.81 -25.30 18.41
CA ILE A 259 -0.82 -25.09 16.96
C ILE A 259 0.52 -24.54 16.47
N SER A 260 0.94 -23.39 16.99
CA SER A 260 2.11 -22.64 16.51
C SER A 260 3.44 -23.10 17.12
N GLY A 261 3.42 -23.86 18.23
CA GLY A 261 4.60 -24.12 19.03
C GLY A 261 5.02 -22.93 19.92
N LEU A 262 4.32 -21.80 19.80
CA LEU A 262 4.58 -20.57 20.55
C LEU A 262 3.37 -20.19 21.41
N LYS A 263 3.63 -19.56 22.55
CA LYS A 263 2.57 -19.00 23.43
C LYS A 263 2.10 -17.63 22.93
N ASP A 264 3.02 -16.86 22.40
CA ASP A 264 2.80 -15.51 21.89
C ASP A 264 3.17 -15.44 20.39
N ALA A 265 2.66 -14.44 19.69
CA ALA A 265 3.04 -14.18 18.31
C ALA A 265 4.55 -13.94 18.18
N PRO A 266 5.18 -14.37 17.07
CA PRO A 266 6.62 -14.17 16.89
C PRO A 266 6.97 -12.67 16.88
N THR A 267 8.00 -12.32 17.65
CA THR A 267 8.54 -10.96 17.72
C THR A 267 9.89 -10.85 17.01
N LYS A 268 10.43 -11.95 16.50
CA LYS A 268 11.71 -12.02 15.79
C LYS A 268 11.57 -12.79 14.50
N TRP A 269 12.27 -12.33 13.46
CA TRP A 269 12.29 -13.01 12.17
C TRP A 269 12.86 -14.42 12.25
N SER A 270 13.83 -14.66 13.14
CA SER A 270 14.40 -15.99 13.40
C SER A 270 13.39 -17.04 13.88
N GLN A 271 12.20 -16.63 14.37
CA GLN A 271 11.16 -17.54 14.84
C GLN A 271 10.22 -18.00 13.72
N ILE A 272 10.20 -17.33 12.57
CA ILE A 272 9.15 -17.49 11.56
C ILE A 272 9.19 -18.87 10.89
N ALA A 273 10.36 -19.35 10.49
CA ALA A 273 10.47 -20.64 9.81
C ALA A 273 10.08 -21.81 10.74
N ASP A 274 10.51 -21.79 12.00
CA ASP A 274 10.16 -22.82 13.00
C ASP A 274 8.67 -22.79 13.34
N TYR A 275 8.11 -21.60 13.51
CA TYR A 275 6.69 -21.41 13.70
C TYR A 275 5.87 -21.93 12.51
N SER A 276 6.21 -21.56 11.29
CA SER A 276 5.53 -22.04 10.09
C SER A 276 5.63 -23.56 9.92
N LYS A 277 6.79 -24.14 10.27
CA LYS A 277 7.00 -25.60 10.31
C LYS A 277 6.10 -26.27 11.36
N ALA A 278 5.93 -25.66 12.53
CA ALA A 278 5.06 -26.20 13.58
C ALA A 278 3.58 -26.18 13.19
N VAL A 279 3.17 -25.17 12.39
CA VAL A 279 1.79 -25.04 11.86
C VAL A 279 1.52 -26.00 10.72
N LYS A 280 2.52 -26.30 9.88
CA LYS A 280 2.37 -27.15 8.70
C LYS A 280 1.77 -28.51 9.03
N GLY A 281 0.72 -28.90 8.29
CA GLY A 281 0.00 -30.17 8.47
C GLY A 281 -1.03 -30.17 9.60
N LYS A 282 -1.26 -29.04 10.25
CA LYS A 282 -2.37 -28.86 11.20
C LYS A 282 -3.58 -28.26 10.50
N LYS A 283 -4.68 -28.21 11.22
CA LYS A 283 -5.92 -27.58 10.76
C LYS A 283 -6.06 -26.19 11.36
N ASP A 284 -6.50 -25.27 10.52
CA ASP A 284 -6.85 -23.92 10.93
C ASP A 284 -8.03 -23.95 11.93
N PRO A 285 -7.91 -23.32 13.10
CA PRO A 285 -8.93 -23.40 14.15
C PRO A 285 -10.26 -22.74 13.77
N LEU A 286 -10.24 -21.76 12.85
CA LEU A 286 -11.43 -21.01 12.44
C LEU A 286 -12.13 -21.67 11.25
N THR A 287 -11.38 -22.11 10.24
CA THR A 287 -11.91 -22.60 8.96
C THR A 287 -11.91 -24.12 8.83
N GLY A 288 -11.09 -24.83 9.61
CA GLY A 288 -10.89 -26.29 9.53
C GLY A 288 -10.10 -26.72 8.29
N GLN A 289 -9.61 -25.80 7.47
CA GLN A 289 -8.75 -26.08 6.32
C GLN A 289 -7.32 -26.38 6.75
N ASP A 290 -6.45 -26.71 5.81
CA ASP A 290 -5.03 -26.88 6.11
C ASP A 290 -4.43 -25.52 6.52
N ALA A 291 -3.78 -25.50 7.68
CA ALA A 291 -3.19 -24.31 8.25
C ALA A 291 -1.90 -23.94 7.52
N VAL A 292 -1.71 -22.66 7.27
CA VAL A 292 -0.48 -22.07 6.76
C VAL A 292 0.09 -21.15 7.83
N GLY A 293 1.38 -21.21 8.07
CA GLY A 293 2.07 -20.33 8.99
C GLY A 293 2.15 -18.89 8.48
N PHE A 294 3.34 -18.32 8.46
CA PHE A 294 3.55 -16.99 7.91
C PHE A 294 3.43 -17.01 6.37
N LEU A 295 2.56 -16.18 5.84
CA LEU A 295 2.39 -16.00 4.40
C LEU A 295 3.50 -15.08 3.85
N ASP A 296 4.45 -15.66 3.13
CA ASP A 296 5.45 -14.93 2.37
C ASP A 296 4.95 -14.67 0.94
N PRO A 297 4.72 -13.42 0.52
CA PRO A 297 4.48 -13.09 -0.88
C PRO A 297 5.79 -13.23 -1.68
N LEU A 298 5.89 -14.28 -2.51
CA LEU A 298 7.14 -14.63 -3.20
C LEU A 298 7.18 -14.17 -4.65
N LYS A 299 6.03 -13.88 -5.24
CA LYS A 299 5.93 -13.42 -6.62
C LYS A 299 6.20 -11.92 -6.69
N GLY A 300 6.95 -11.49 -7.70
CA GLY A 300 7.13 -10.07 -8.01
C GLY A 300 5.82 -9.38 -8.34
N TRP A 301 5.72 -8.10 -8.00
CA TRP A 301 4.52 -7.27 -8.14
C TRP A 301 4.87 -5.86 -8.65
N GLY A 302 5.74 -5.79 -9.66
CA GLY A 302 6.14 -4.54 -10.30
C GLY A 302 6.93 -3.59 -9.41
N GLY A 303 7.74 -4.14 -8.50
CA GLY A 303 8.54 -3.44 -7.52
C GLY A 303 7.94 -3.49 -6.10
N PHE A 304 6.63 -3.63 -5.96
CA PHE A 304 5.96 -3.68 -4.65
C PHE A 304 6.28 -4.95 -3.84
N GLY A 305 6.62 -6.06 -4.49
CA GLY A 305 7.00 -7.31 -3.81
C GLY A 305 8.32 -7.20 -3.06
N PHE A 306 9.18 -6.24 -3.40
CA PHE A 306 10.44 -6.03 -2.72
C PHE A 306 10.24 -5.55 -1.27
N TYR A 307 9.17 -4.81 -0.97
CA TYR A 307 8.85 -4.37 0.40
C TYR A 307 8.70 -5.53 1.39
N PHE A 308 8.22 -6.70 0.94
CA PHE A 308 8.09 -7.88 1.83
C PHE A 308 9.44 -8.48 2.22
N LEU A 309 10.47 -8.33 1.38
CA LEU A 309 11.84 -8.63 1.80
C LEU A 309 12.38 -7.54 2.72
N GLU A 310 12.09 -6.26 2.43
CA GLU A 310 12.51 -5.14 3.28
C GLU A 310 12.00 -5.28 4.71
N ASP A 311 10.80 -5.81 4.93
CA ASP A 311 10.25 -6.05 6.27
C ASP A 311 11.20 -6.86 7.15
N ARG A 312 11.87 -7.88 6.58
CA ARG A 312 12.89 -8.65 7.28
C ARG A 312 14.22 -7.95 7.32
N ALA A 313 14.63 -7.42 6.17
CA ALA A 313 15.94 -6.85 6.00
C ALA A 313 16.18 -5.66 6.93
N THR A 314 15.17 -4.80 7.12
CA THR A 314 15.30 -3.60 7.98
C THR A 314 15.73 -3.95 9.40
N ALA A 315 15.23 -5.05 9.97
CA ALA A 315 15.64 -5.51 11.30
C ALA A 315 17.13 -5.87 11.37
N TYR A 316 17.72 -6.34 10.28
CA TYR A 316 19.13 -6.74 10.21
C TYR A 316 20.07 -5.63 9.75
N VAL A 317 19.60 -4.69 8.91
CA VAL A 317 20.49 -3.73 8.22
C VAL A 317 20.24 -2.27 8.58
N LYS A 318 19.06 -1.90 9.09
CA LYS A 318 18.78 -0.54 9.52
C LYS A 318 19.45 -0.28 10.87
N TYR A 319 20.73 0.07 10.81
CA TYR A 319 21.51 0.34 12.01
C TYR A 319 21.00 1.61 12.72
N PRO A 320 20.78 1.59 14.04
CA PRO A 320 20.26 2.75 14.77
C PRO A 320 21.11 4.00 14.56
N GLY A 321 20.45 5.11 14.23
CA GLY A 321 21.10 6.38 13.94
C GLY A 321 21.68 6.54 12.52
N ASN A 322 21.69 5.47 11.70
CA ASN A 322 22.08 5.57 10.30
C ASN A 322 20.81 5.58 9.39
N PRO A 323 20.53 6.67 8.66
CA PRO A 323 19.37 6.70 7.77
C PRO A 323 19.55 5.84 6.52
N ALA A 324 20.79 5.54 6.10
CA ALA A 324 21.10 4.80 4.89
C ALA A 324 21.11 3.28 5.17
N TRP A 325 20.41 2.51 4.31
CA TRP A 325 20.34 1.05 4.44
C TRP A 325 20.23 0.31 3.09
N LEU A 326 19.92 1.02 1.99
CA LEU A 326 19.86 0.48 0.62
C LEU A 326 21.14 0.75 -0.17
N PHE A 327 21.68 1.93 -0.04
CA PHE A 327 22.90 2.37 -0.73
C PHE A 327 23.85 3.08 0.22
N GLU A 328 25.14 3.04 -0.09
CA GLU A 328 26.14 3.87 0.58
C GLU A 328 25.99 5.33 0.12
N PRO A 329 25.81 6.30 1.01
CA PRO A 329 25.45 7.67 0.64
C PRO A 329 26.50 8.41 -0.19
N GLU A 330 27.79 8.07 -0.02
CA GLU A 330 28.88 8.77 -0.71
C GLU A 330 29.13 8.22 -2.13
N THR A 331 28.72 6.99 -2.43
CA THR A 331 29.08 6.31 -3.66
C THR A 331 27.89 5.74 -4.43
N MET A 332 26.71 5.68 -3.81
CA MET A 332 25.55 4.93 -4.32
C MET A 332 25.85 3.44 -4.56
N LYS A 333 26.88 2.89 -3.90
CA LYS A 333 27.13 1.46 -3.95
C LYS A 333 25.97 0.73 -3.27
N PRO A 334 25.36 -0.28 -3.91
CA PRO A 334 24.31 -1.07 -3.29
C PRO A 334 24.80 -1.77 -2.01
N MET A 335 23.98 -1.73 -0.96
CA MET A 335 24.25 -2.43 0.29
C MET A 335 23.45 -3.73 0.40
N VAL A 336 22.62 -4.06 -0.60
CA VAL A 336 21.69 -5.19 -0.61
C VAL A 336 22.35 -6.57 -0.64
N ASN A 337 23.68 -6.65 -0.70
CA ASN A 337 24.43 -7.89 -0.61
C ASN A 337 25.34 -7.97 0.64
N ASN A 338 25.13 -7.08 1.62
CA ASN A 338 25.81 -7.22 2.90
C ASN A 338 25.22 -8.39 3.72
N PRO A 339 25.92 -8.87 4.75
CA PRO A 339 25.48 -10.02 5.55
C PRO A 339 24.06 -9.90 6.12
N GLY A 340 23.55 -8.69 6.42
CA GLY A 340 22.20 -8.50 6.94
C GLY A 340 21.13 -8.75 5.88
N TRP A 341 21.31 -8.27 4.66
CA TRP A 341 20.42 -8.55 3.54
C TRP A 341 20.45 -10.03 3.15
N VAL A 342 21.63 -10.64 3.15
CA VAL A 342 21.80 -12.08 2.89
C VAL A 342 21.03 -12.90 3.93
N GLN A 343 21.08 -12.51 5.20
CA GLN A 343 20.28 -13.15 6.26
C GLN A 343 18.78 -13.04 5.98
N ALA A 344 18.29 -11.86 5.60
CA ALA A 344 16.87 -11.66 5.28
C ALA A 344 16.39 -12.55 4.11
N ILE A 345 17.19 -12.67 3.05
CA ILE A 345 16.90 -13.56 1.92
C ILE A 345 16.91 -15.03 2.39
N GLN A 346 17.87 -15.43 3.23
CA GLN A 346 17.95 -16.77 3.77
C GLN A 346 16.72 -17.11 4.62
N ASP A 347 16.25 -16.19 5.47
CA ASP A 347 15.05 -16.38 6.31
C ASP A 347 13.79 -16.63 5.46
N VAL A 348 13.66 -15.98 4.30
CA VAL A 348 12.59 -16.27 3.33
C VAL A 348 12.77 -17.67 2.75
N MET A 349 13.98 -18.01 2.30
CA MET A 349 14.29 -19.33 1.71
C MET A 349 14.02 -20.45 2.72
N ASP A 350 14.30 -20.24 4.00
CA ASP A 350 14.05 -21.22 5.08
C ASP A 350 12.55 -21.42 5.35
N ASN A 351 11.71 -20.42 5.06
CA ASN A 351 10.27 -20.53 5.20
C ASN A 351 9.58 -21.18 3.96
N ILE A 352 10.15 -21.09 2.77
CA ILE A 352 9.57 -21.62 1.53
C ILE A 352 9.12 -23.10 1.67
N PRO A 353 9.90 -24.02 2.25
CA PRO A 353 9.48 -25.40 2.44
C PRO A 353 8.23 -25.58 3.31
N ASN A 354 7.85 -24.57 4.09
CA ASN A 354 6.69 -24.60 4.98
C ASN A 354 5.42 -24.05 4.33
N LEU A 355 5.53 -23.41 3.18
CA LEU A 355 4.43 -22.86 2.41
C LEU A 355 3.77 -23.90 1.50
N PRO A 356 2.52 -23.68 1.04
CA PRO A 356 1.94 -24.44 -0.06
C PRO A 356 2.81 -24.36 -1.32
N ALA A 357 2.85 -25.42 -2.11
CA ALA A 357 3.76 -25.52 -3.27
C ALA A 357 3.48 -24.47 -4.36
N ASP A 358 2.25 -23.98 -4.44
CA ASP A 358 1.81 -22.94 -5.38
C ASP A 358 2.06 -21.52 -4.88
N GLN A 359 2.47 -21.34 -3.61
CA GLN A 359 2.69 -20.04 -3.00
C GLN A 359 3.77 -19.22 -3.72
N ILE A 360 4.73 -19.86 -4.37
CA ILE A 360 5.76 -19.17 -5.17
C ILE A 360 5.18 -18.35 -6.33
N ASN A 361 3.96 -18.70 -6.77
CA ASN A 361 3.24 -17.99 -7.82
C ASN A 361 2.09 -17.12 -7.26
N ALA A 362 1.93 -17.08 -5.94
CA ALA A 362 0.86 -16.30 -5.31
C ALA A 362 1.15 -14.80 -5.47
N ASP A 363 0.25 -14.11 -6.14
CA ASP A 363 0.28 -12.65 -6.24
C ASP A 363 0.07 -12.03 -4.84
N PRO A 364 0.90 -11.07 -4.42
CA PRO A 364 0.80 -10.49 -3.09
C PRO A 364 -0.60 -9.96 -2.75
N GLY A 365 -1.16 -9.09 -3.59
CA GLY A 365 -2.42 -8.39 -3.31
C GLY A 365 -3.66 -9.27 -3.51
N THR A 366 -3.72 -10.00 -4.62
CA THR A 366 -4.91 -10.79 -4.98
C THR A 366 -4.92 -12.19 -4.39
N THR A 367 -3.79 -12.69 -3.92
CA THR A 367 -3.71 -14.05 -3.37
C THR A 367 -3.27 -14.04 -1.91
N ALA A 368 -2.04 -13.63 -1.58
CA ALA A 368 -1.52 -13.76 -0.22
C ALA A 368 -2.34 -12.94 0.80
N PHE A 369 -2.65 -11.68 0.47
CA PHE A 369 -3.48 -10.85 1.33
C PHE A 369 -4.91 -11.41 1.49
N GLN A 370 -5.52 -11.86 0.39
CA GLN A 370 -6.85 -12.47 0.45
C GLN A 370 -6.86 -13.81 1.19
N GLN A 371 -5.78 -14.60 1.10
CA GLN A 371 -5.60 -15.81 1.90
C GLN A 371 -5.59 -15.49 3.41
N PHE A 372 -4.91 -14.43 3.83
CA PHE A 372 -4.93 -14.00 5.22
C PHE A 372 -6.34 -13.60 5.66
N LEU A 373 -7.04 -12.75 4.91
CA LEU A 373 -8.41 -12.31 5.23
C LEU A 373 -9.40 -13.49 5.27
N ALA A 374 -9.23 -14.47 4.37
CA ALA A 374 -10.03 -15.70 4.34
C ALA A 374 -9.67 -16.72 5.43
N GLY A 375 -8.68 -16.42 6.28
CA GLY A 375 -8.28 -17.27 7.40
C GLY A 375 -7.37 -18.43 7.04
N THR A 376 -6.84 -18.50 5.82
CA THR A 376 -5.93 -19.59 5.41
C THR A 376 -4.55 -19.45 6.04
N GLY A 377 -4.00 -18.24 6.07
CA GLY A 377 -2.72 -17.94 6.70
C GLY A 377 -2.87 -17.44 8.13
N SER A 378 -1.92 -17.78 8.98
CA SER A 378 -1.95 -17.37 10.38
C SER A 378 -1.28 -16.02 10.64
N SER A 379 -0.43 -15.55 9.75
CA SER A 379 0.21 -14.23 9.85
C SER A 379 0.76 -13.75 8.51
N ILE A 380 0.88 -12.44 8.38
CA ILE A 380 1.42 -11.74 7.20
C ILE A 380 1.98 -10.38 7.65
N CYS A 381 3.05 -9.89 6.98
CA CYS A 381 3.33 -8.46 6.95
C CYS A 381 2.58 -7.83 5.78
N TRP A 382 1.88 -6.76 6.04
CA TRP A 382 1.09 -6.05 5.05
C TRP A 382 0.97 -4.57 5.43
N TRP A 383 0.60 -3.73 4.46
CA TRP A 383 0.25 -2.35 4.77
C TRP A 383 -0.82 -2.29 5.87
N GLY A 384 -0.81 -1.23 6.66
CA GLY A 384 -1.68 -1.11 7.83
C GLY A 384 -3.18 -1.11 7.52
N ASP A 385 -3.59 -0.94 6.24
CA ASP A 385 -4.96 -1.13 5.80
C ASP A 385 -5.50 -2.55 6.08
N VAL A 386 -4.62 -3.51 6.39
CA VAL A 386 -5.03 -4.83 6.89
C VAL A 386 -5.94 -4.70 8.10
N GLY A 387 -5.77 -3.67 8.94
CA GLY A 387 -6.63 -3.46 10.11
C GLY A 387 -8.06 -3.08 9.74
N SER A 388 -8.27 -2.13 8.84
CA SER A 388 -9.62 -1.81 8.36
C SER A 388 -10.22 -2.97 7.56
N ASN A 389 -9.46 -3.59 6.66
CA ASN A 389 -9.90 -4.71 5.83
C ASN A 389 -10.26 -5.96 6.66
N ALA A 390 -9.45 -6.34 7.65
CA ALA A 390 -9.73 -7.49 8.49
C ALA A 390 -11.06 -7.37 9.25
N LYS A 391 -11.44 -6.16 9.68
CA LYS A 391 -12.66 -5.93 10.45
C LYS A 391 -13.89 -5.67 9.61
N THR A 392 -13.75 -5.01 8.46
CA THR A 392 -14.91 -4.47 7.74
C THR A 392 -15.11 -5.06 6.34
N SER A 393 -14.10 -5.73 5.75
CA SER A 393 -14.26 -6.38 4.45
C SER A 393 -15.21 -7.57 4.51
N ASP A 394 -16.11 -7.67 3.53
CA ASP A 394 -17.03 -8.82 3.40
C ASP A 394 -16.30 -10.15 3.13
N SER A 395 -15.07 -10.11 2.62
CA SER A 395 -14.22 -11.30 2.40
C SER A 395 -13.46 -11.74 3.65
N SER A 396 -13.45 -10.96 4.72
CA SER A 396 -12.69 -11.27 5.93
C SER A 396 -13.46 -12.13 6.90
N VAL A 397 -12.80 -13.18 7.41
CA VAL A 397 -13.29 -14.02 8.51
C VAL A 397 -12.43 -13.85 9.77
N VAL A 398 -11.34 -13.08 9.71
CA VAL A 398 -10.34 -12.99 10.78
C VAL A 398 -10.57 -11.83 11.76
N GLY A 399 -11.54 -10.96 11.50
CA GLY A 399 -11.75 -9.71 12.23
C GLY A 399 -11.87 -9.81 13.75
N ASP A 400 -12.31 -10.96 14.29
CA ASP A 400 -12.45 -11.15 15.74
C ASP A 400 -11.24 -11.85 16.37
N VAL A 401 -10.31 -12.36 15.58
CA VAL A 401 -9.14 -13.11 16.04
C VAL A 401 -7.79 -12.51 15.61
N VAL A 402 -7.80 -11.48 14.78
CA VAL A 402 -6.56 -10.81 14.35
C VAL A 402 -5.96 -9.97 15.47
N GLY A 403 -4.65 -9.94 15.53
CA GLY A 403 -3.81 -9.05 16.33
C GLY A 403 -2.79 -8.33 15.46
N PHE A 404 -2.24 -7.25 15.97
CA PHE A 404 -1.29 -6.40 15.25
C PHE A 404 -0.08 -6.09 16.10
N SER A 405 1.08 -5.98 15.46
CA SER A 405 2.31 -5.47 16.07
C SER A 405 3.18 -4.79 15.01
N ILE A 406 4.22 -4.09 15.45
CA ILE A 406 5.28 -3.67 14.54
C ILE A 406 5.92 -4.91 13.89
N ASN A 407 6.62 -4.73 12.77
CA ASN A 407 7.37 -5.82 12.12
C ASN A 407 8.28 -6.52 13.12
N PRO A 408 8.44 -7.86 13.03
CA PRO A 408 9.37 -8.59 13.89
C PRO A 408 10.79 -8.02 13.82
N GLY A 409 11.48 -8.02 14.95
CA GLY A 409 12.87 -7.57 15.04
C GLY A 409 13.88 -8.68 14.77
N ALA A 410 15.14 -8.39 15.09
CA ALA A 410 16.24 -9.34 15.07
C ALA A 410 17.03 -9.27 16.39
N ASP A 411 17.74 -10.36 16.73
CA ASP A 411 18.60 -10.40 17.94
C ASP A 411 19.96 -9.75 17.71
N LYS A 412 20.31 -9.52 16.44
CA LYS A 412 21.58 -8.91 16.01
C LYS A 412 21.35 -7.96 14.84
N VAL A 413 22.18 -6.95 14.72
CA VAL A 413 22.15 -5.99 13.62
C VAL A 413 23.53 -5.89 12.97
N TYR A 414 23.56 -5.77 11.64
CA TYR A 414 24.79 -5.55 10.91
C TYR A 414 25.17 -4.07 10.93
N ASN A 415 26.36 -3.78 11.45
CA ASN A 415 26.91 -2.43 11.45
C ASN A 415 27.72 -2.20 10.15
N PRO A 416 27.22 -1.36 9.21
CA PRO A 416 27.89 -1.15 7.93
C PRO A 416 29.23 -0.40 8.08
N THR A 417 29.43 0.36 9.16
CA THR A 417 30.67 1.11 9.39
C THR A 417 31.81 0.19 9.81
N THR A 418 31.53 -0.79 10.67
CA THR A 418 32.55 -1.75 11.14
C THR A 418 32.60 -3.02 10.30
N ALA A 419 31.64 -3.18 9.38
CA ALA A 419 31.42 -4.38 8.55
C ALA A 419 31.28 -5.66 9.43
N ALA A 420 30.60 -5.57 10.55
CA ALA A 420 30.46 -6.65 11.51
C ALA A 420 29.03 -6.74 12.09
N TRP A 421 28.66 -7.94 12.52
CA TRP A 421 27.48 -8.15 13.33
C TRP A 421 27.69 -7.65 14.75
N GLU A 422 26.65 -7.01 15.29
CA GLU A 422 26.54 -6.67 16.72
C GLU A 422 25.39 -7.48 17.33
N GLU A 423 25.66 -8.17 18.43
CA GLU A 423 24.67 -8.91 19.22
C GLU A 423 23.82 -7.90 20.02
N LYS A 424 22.90 -7.26 19.30
CA LYS A 424 22.04 -6.20 19.79
C LYS A 424 20.68 -6.34 19.14
N GLU A 425 19.67 -6.48 19.98
CA GLU A 425 18.29 -6.49 19.51
C GLU A 425 17.98 -5.23 18.71
N ASN A 426 17.34 -5.41 17.55
CA ASN A 426 17.00 -4.31 16.67
C ASN A 426 15.59 -4.50 16.11
N PHE A 427 14.79 -3.45 16.23
CA PHE A 427 13.51 -3.29 15.53
C PHE A 427 13.63 -2.08 14.61
N ALA A 428 13.12 -2.22 13.40
CA ALA A 428 13.11 -1.16 12.41
C ALA A 428 11.86 -1.30 11.55
N PRO A 429 10.69 -0.79 12.01
CA PRO A 429 9.46 -0.85 11.25
C PRO A 429 9.63 -0.26 9.86
N ASN A 430 9.09 -0.93 8.85
CA ASN A 430 9.21 -0.54 7.46
C ASN A 430 8.12 0.47 7.08
N MET A 431 8.51 1.70 6.74
CA MET A 431 7.62 2.73 6.21
C MET A 431 7.49 2.56 4.69
N ALA A 432 7.04 1.38 4.28
CA ALA A 432 6.95 0.96 2.89
C ALA A 432 6.04 1.87 2.08
N TYR A 433 6.53 2.41 0.97
CA TYR A 433 5.83 3.29 0.03
C TYR A 433 5.60 4.73 0.53
N LEU A 434 5.80 5.05 1.80
CA LEU A 434 5.67 6.40 2.40
C LEU A 434 4.33 7.11 2.13
N GLY A 435 3.31 6.38 1.76
CA GLY A 435 1.96 6.85 1.52
C GLY A 435 1.66 7.37 0.12
N TRP A 436 0.39 7.30 -0.21
CA TRP A 436 -0.18 7.94 -1.39
C TRP A 436 -0.40 9.43 -1.15
N GLY A 437 -0.38 10.18 -2.24
CA GLY A 437 -0.63 11.61 -2.22
C GLY A 437 -1.33 12.11 -3.47
N ILE A 438 -1.95 13.27 -3.33
CA ILE A 438 -2.48 14.04 -4.45
C ILE A 438 -1.47 15.14 -4.78
N TYR A 439 -1.12 15.23 -6.05
CA TYR A 439 -0.17 16.21 -6.56
C TYR A 439 -0.78 17.04 -7.68
N VAL A 440 -0.38 18.29 -7.77
CA VAL A 440 -0.70 19.16 -8.90
C VAL A 440 0.51 19.25 -9.81
N THR A 441 0.30 19.14 -11.12
CA THR A 441 1.39 19.15 -12.09
C THR A 441 1.74 20.55 -12.58
N ASN A 442 2.93 20.70 -13.17
CA ASN A 442 3.40 21.97 -13.73
C ASN A 442 2.58 22.46 -14.94
N ARG A 443 1.66 21.61 -15.46
CA ARG A 443 0.76 21.97 -16.56
C ARG A 443 -0.12 23.18 -16.24
N VAL A 444 -0.48 23.36 -14.97
CA VAL A 444 -1.32 24.49 -14.52
C VAL A 444 -0.52 25.72 -14.09
N SER A 445 0.80 25.64 -13.94
CA SER A 445 1.63 26.69 -13.30
C SER A 445 1.58 28.06 -13.98
N LYS A 446 1.17 28.13 -15.25
CA LYS A 446 1.09 29.38 -16.02
C LYS A 446 -0.32 30.01 -16.07
N ASP A 447 -1.32 29.31 -15.55
CA ASP A 447 -2.71 29.77 -15.49
C ASP A 447 -3.13 29.83 -14.02
N GLU A 448 -3.15 31.04 -13.47
CA GLU A 448 -3.43 31.25 -12.04
C GLU A 448 -4.80 30.73 -11.60
N VAL A 449 -5.83 30.86 -12.45
CA VAL A 449 -7.19 30.39 -12.14
C VAL A 449 -7.23 28.87 -12.15
N LYS A 450 -6.67 28.27 -13.19
CA LYS A 450 -6.59 26.82 -13.32
C LYS A 450 -5.71 26.20 -12.22
N ARG A 451 -4.58 26.85 -11.88
CA ARG A 451 -3.69 26.47 -10.79
C ARG A 451 -4.42 26.48 -9.43
N LYS A 452 -5.17 27.55 -9.14
CA LYS A 452 -5.95 27.66 -7.90
C LYS A 452 -7.05 26.61 -7.85
N ALA A 453 -7.73 26.34 -8.97
CA ALA A 453 -8.75 25.31 -9.08
C ALA A 453 -8.18 23.91 -8.82
N ALA A 454 -7.04 23.55 -9.42
CA ALA A 454 -6.39 22.27 -9.24
C ALA A 454 -5.96 22.05 -7.77
N TRP A 455 -5.32 23.04 -7.16
CA TRP A 455 -4.95 22.96 -5.74
C TRP A 455 -6.17 22.92 -4.81
N SER A 456 -7.26 23.61 -5.15
CA SER A 456 -8.50 23.57 -4.38
C SER A 456 -9.16 22.17 -4.42
N ALA A 457 -9.20 21.52 -5.59
CA ALA A 457 -9.71 20.15 -5.72
C ALA A 457 -8.85 19.17 -4.93
N ALA A 458 -7.52 19.27 -5.07
CA ALA A 458 -6.58 18.44 -4.33
C ALA A 458 -6.69 18.65 -2.82
N ALA A 459 -6.80 19.91 -2.36
CA ALA A 459 -6.97 20.25 -0.95
C ALA A 459 -8.31 19.77 -0.37
N HIS A 460 -9.37 19.71 -1.19
CA HIS A 460 -10.64 19.13 -0.77
C HIS A 460 -10.50 17.64 -0.47
N LEU A 461 -9.82 16.87 -1.34
CA LEU A 461 -9.56 15.45 -1.12
C LEU A 461 -8.67 15.19 0.10
N GLY A 462 -7.67 16.04 0.35
CA GLY A 462 -6.76 15.93 1.49
C GLY A 462 -7.28 16.59 2.77
N GLY A 463 -8.54 17.00 2.81
CA GLY A 463 -9.16 17.62 3.98
C GLY A 463 -9.19 16.68 5.19
N LYS A 464 -9.01 17.25 6.39
CA LYS A 464 -8.96 16.49 7.64
C LYS A 464 -10.20 15.63 7.88
N ASP A 465 -11.38 16.18 7.61
CA ASP A 465 -12.64 15.50 7.87
C ASP A 465 -12.91 14.37 6.86
N ILE A 466 -12.58 14.56 5.58
CA ILE A 466 -12.63 13.48 4.57
C ILE A 466 -11.71 12.35 4.99
N SER A 467 -10.49 12.66 5.43
CA SER A 467 -9.48 11.68 5.77
C SER A 467 -9.87 10.77 6.92
N LEU A 468 -10.64 11.25 7.87
CA LEU A 468 -11.16 10.42 8.96
C LEU A 468 -12.04 9.28 8.43
N TRP A 469 -12.96 9.61 7.51
CA TRP A 469 -13.84 8.59 6.93
C TRP A 469 -13.06 7.61 6.05
N THR A 470 -12.16 8.11 5.19
CA THR A 470 -11.37 7.25 4.29
C THR A 470 -10.46 6.28 5.02
N THR A 471 -9.82 6.68 6.11
CA THR A 471 -8.94 5.78 6.88
C THR A 471 -9.70 4.75 7.70
N ALA A 472 -10.92 5.05 8.13
CA ALA A 472 -11.77 4.12 8.86
C ALA A 472 -12.57 3.18 7.94
N TYR A 473 -12.71 3.49 6.65
CA TYR A 473 -13.30 2.65 5.62
C TYR A 473 -12.22 1.75 4.99
N PRO A 474 -12.52 0.53 4.53
CA PRO A 474 -11.52 -0.35 3.88
C PRO A 474 -11.17 0.14 2.46
N SER A 475 -10.62 1.34 2.38
CA SER A 475 -10.25 2.04 1.14
C SER A 475 -8.80 1.80 0.70
N GLY A 476 -8.01 1.08 1.53
CA GLY A 476 -6.57 0.96 1.36
C GLY A 476 -5.78 2.11 1.98
N PHE A 477 -6.43 3.16 2.52
CA PHE A 477 -5.75 4.26 3.19
C PHE A 477 -5.59 3.99 4.69
N GLN A 478 -4.43 4.34 5.22
CA GLN A 478 -4.03 4.16 6.61
C GLN A 478 -4.04 5.48 7.37
N PRO A 479 -4.08 5.46 8.71
CA PRO A 479 -3.94 6.66 9.52
C PRO A 479 -2.65 7.43 9.20
N TYR A 480 -2.75 8.74 8.95
CA TYR A 480 -1.59 9.59 8.64
C TYR A 480 -1.62 10.95 9.36
N ARG A 481 -2.61 11.15 10.22
CA ARG A 481 -2.77 12.34 11.05
C ARG A 481 -2.76 11.98 12.53
N ASN A 482 -2.28 12.86 13.38
CA ASN A 482 -2.38 12.68 14.83
C ASN A 482 -3.85 12.57 15.26
N SER A 483 -4.76 13.32 14.61
CA SER A 483 -6.19 13.25 14.87
C SER A 483 -6.82 11.91 14.51
N HIS A 484 -6.22 11.09 13.64
CA HIS A 484 -6.72 9.75 13.32
C HIS A 484 -6.55 8.76 14.47
N PHE A 485 -5.73 9.06 15.46
CA PHE A 485 -5.54 8.22 16.66
C PHE A 485 -6.54 8.54 17.79
N ASN A 486 -7.67 9.16 17.46
CA ASN A 486 -8.76 9.37 18.40
C ASN A 486 -9.64 8.10 18.49
N TYR A 487 -9.38 7.25 19.47
CA TYR A 487 -10.03 5.95 19.65
C TYR A 487 -11.55 6.05 19.81
N ASP A 488 -12.08 7.15 20.37
CA ASP A 488 -13.51 7.35 20.53
C ASP A 488 -14.22 7.58 19.18
N GLU A 489 -13.55 8.20 18.20
CA GLU A 489 -14.08 8.36 16.84
C GLU A 489 -14.16 7.03 16.10
N TRP A 490 -13.13 6.18 16.20
CA TRP A 490 -13.19 4.83 15.64
C TRP A 490 -14.27 3.96 16.29
N ALA A 491 -14.46 4.09 17.61
CA ALA A 491 -15.53 3.42 18.30
C ALA A 491 -16.92 3.92 17.84
N ALA A 492 -17.07 5.22 17.58
CA ALA A 492 -18.30 5.79 16.99
C ALA A 492 -18.53 5.30 15.55
N ALA A 493 -17.46 5.03 14.79
CA ALA A 493 -17.51 4.41 13.47
C ALA A 493 -17.87 2.91 13.52
N GLY A 494 -17.90 2.27 14.70
CA GLY A 494 -18.36 0.91 14.90
C GLY A 494 -17.27 -0.13 15.17
N TYR A 495 -16.04 0.29 15.39
CA TYR A 495 -14.96 -0.61 15.79
C TYR A 495 -15.00 -0.93 17.29
N ASP A 496 -14.60 -2.13 17.66
CA ASP A 496 -14.40 -2.52 19.05
C ASP A 496 -13.20 -1.81 19.67
N LYS A 497 -13.31 -1.33 20.93
CA LYS A 497 -12.26 -0.55 21.60
C LYS A 497 -10.95 -1.34 21.79
N ALA A 498 -11.03 -2.64 22.05
CA ALA A 498 -9.84 -3.48 22.19
C ALA A 498 -9.15 -3.68 20.83
N TYR A 499 -9.94 -3.84 19.77
CA TYR A 499 -9.44 -3.90 18.40
C TYR A 499 -8.71 -2.62 18.00
N ILE A 500 -9.33 -1.46 18.29
CA ILE A 500 -8.74 -0.14 17.99
C ILE A 500 -7.41 0.03 18.71
N ALA A 501 -7.35 -0.33 20.01
CA ALA A 501 -6.15 -0.19 20.79
C ALA A 501 -4.98 -1.05 20.25
N ASP A 502 -5.27 -2.25 19.77
CA ASP A 502 -4.31 -3.16 19.16
C ASP A 502 -3.85 -2.63 17.78
N TYR A 503 -4.80 -2.29 16.91
CA TYR A 503 -4.54 -1.83 15.55
C TYR A 503 -3.85 -0.46 15.51
N LEU A 504 -4.47 0.58 16.06
CA LEU A 504 -3.90 1.94 16.05
C LEU A 504 -2.64 2.02 16.94
N GLY A 505 -2.58 1.21 18.01
CA GLY A 505 -1.38 1.08 18.83
C GLY A 505 -0.17 0.64 18.01
N SER A 506 -0.32 -0.44 17.23
CA SER A 506 0.76 -0.94 16.36
C SER A 506 1.19 0.07 15.28
N GLN A 507 0.22 0.80 14.69
CA GLN A 507 0.50 1.87 13.73
C GLN A 507 1.27 3.02 14.40
N GLY A 508 0.81 3.47 15.57
CA GLY A 508 1.46 4.52 16.34
C GLY A 508 2.88 4.15 16.75
N ASP A 509 3.10 2.91 17.19
CA ASP A 509 4.41 2.39 17.55
C ASP A 509 5.37 2.37 16.35
N SER A 510 4.87 1.99 15.15
CA SER A 510 5.65 2.03 13.91
C SER A 510 6.03 3.46 13.53
N TYR A 511 5.07 4.40 13.52
CA TYR A 511 5.29 5.79 13.09
C TYR A 511 6.19 6.60 14.02
N ASN A 512 6.20 6.26 15.30
CA ASN A 512 7.02 6.93 16.30
C ASN A 512 8.30 6.16 16.66
N HIS A 513 8.57 5.04 15.99
CA HIS A 513 9.75 4.24 16.27
C HIS A 513 11.03 5.00 15.91
N PRO A 514 12.00 5.15 16.84
CA PRO A 514 13.19 5.98 16.59
C PRO A 514 14.10 5.41 15.50
N ASN A 515 13.94 4.14 15.15
CA ASN A 515 14.69 3.46 14.10
C ASN A 515 13.80 3.03 12.93
N ALA A 516 12.67 3.71 12.68
CA ALA A 516 11.82 3.42 11.51
C ALA A 516 12.64 3.50 10.22
N ALA A 517 12.44 2.53 9.33
CA ALA A 517 13.12 2.47 8.04
C ALA A 517 12.34 3.31 7.03
N ILE A 518 12.94 4.42 6.64
CA ILE A 518 12.41 5.33 5.63
C ILE A 518 13.06 4.98 4.29
N GLU A 519 12.25 4.68 3.27
CA GLU A 519 12.78 4.42 1.94
C GLU A 519 13.23 5.71 1.23
N PRO A 520 14.21 5.62 0.32
CA PRO A 520 14.65 6.76 -0.47
C PRO A 520 13.64 7.06 -1.59
N ARG A 521 13.46 8.35 -1.88
CA ARG A 521 12.65 8.84 -3.01
C ARG A 521 13.59 9.34 -4.10
N ILE A 522 14.26 8.42 -4.79
CA ILE A 522 15.25 8.72 -5.83
C ILE A 522 14.74 8.36 -7.22
N PRO A 523 15.25 8.98 -8.30
CA PRO A 523 14.91 8.59 -9.65
C PRO A 523 15.14 7.11 -9.91
N GLY A 524 14.14 6.43 -10.50
CA GLY A 524 14.22 5.02 -10.86
C GLY A 524 14.07 4.04 -9.70
N ILE A 525 13.62 4.44 -8.51
CA ILE A 525 13.53 3.54 -7.35
C ILE A 525 12.73 2.26 -7.66
N PHE A 526 11.62 2.36 -8.37
CA PHE A 526 10.82 1.19 -8.78
C PHE A 526 11.53 0.34 -9.85
N GLN A 527 12.48 0.88 -10.61
CA GLN A 527 13.32 0.08 -11.49
C GLN A 527 14.30 -0.79 -10.68
N TYR A 528 14.88 -0.22 -9.60
CA TYR A 528 15.72 -1.00 -8.68
C TYR A 528 14.90 -2.12 -8.03
N TYR A 529 13.71 -1.83 -7.53
CA TYR A 529 12.85 -2.79 -6.85
C TYR A 529 12.35 -3.90 -7.79
N SER A 530 11.89 -3.56 -9.01
CA SER A 530 11.43 -4.56 -9.98
C SER A 530 12.54 -5.53 -10.39
N VAL A 531 13.77 -5.04 -10.57
CA VAL A 531 14.91 -5.91 -10.88
C VAL A 531 15.29 -6.77 -9.68
N ALA A 532 15.18 -6.24 -8.45
CA ALA A 532 15.39 -7.04 -7.25
C ALA A 532 14.36 -8.18 -7.15
N GLU A 533 13.09 -7.92 -7.42
CA GLU A 533 12.04 -8.96 -7.49
C GLU A 533 12.37 -10.06 -8.48
N ASP A 534 12.86 -9.70 -9.68
CA ASP A 534 13.25 -10.67 -10.70
C ASP A 534 14.39 -11.58 -10.24
N GLU A 535 15.39 -11.03 -9.56
CA GLU A 535 16.53 -11.80 -9.04
C GLU A 535 16.12 -12.64 -7.81
N LEU A 536 15.25 -12.11 -6.94
CA LEU A 536 14.68 -12.87 -5.82
C LEU A 536 13.85 -14.06 -6.32
N ALA A 537 13.02 -13.87 -7.35
CA ALA A 537 12.24 -14.95 -7.93
C ALA A 537 13.13 -16.10 -8.46
N LYS A 538 14.28 -15.77 -9.07
CA LYS A 538 15.29 -16.77 -9.47
C LYS A 538 15.90 -17.50 -8.27
N GLY A 539 16.22 -16.74 -7.20
CA GLY A 539 16.75 -17.30 -5.96
C GLY A 539 15.77 -18.24 -5.28
N TYR A 540 14.54 -17.81 -5.12
CA TYR A 540 13.46 -18.60 -4.50
C TYR A 540 13.10 -19.84 -5.33
N ALA A 541 13.25 -19.79 -6.65
CA ALA A 541 13.09 -20.93 -7.54
C ALA A 541 14.31 -21.87 -7.59
N GLY A 542 15.38 -21.59 -6.81
CA GLY A 542 16.59 -22.41 -6.75
C GLY A 542 17.50 -22.29 -7.98
N GLN A 543 17.38 -21.22 -8.78
CA GLN A 543 18.30 -20.96 -9.89
C GLN A 543 19.65 -20.43 -9.40
N TYR A 544 19.70 -19.79 -8.24
CA TYR A 544 20.91 -19.46 -7.49
C TYR A 544 21.14 -20.47 -6.36
N LYS A 545 22.41 -20.74 -6.05
CA LYS A 545 22.79 -21.77 -5.07
C LYS A 545 22.67 -21.32 -3.62
N SER A 546 22.55 -20.00 -3.39
CA SER A 546 22.52 -19.44 -2.05
C SER A 546 21.86 -18.05 -2.02
N ALA A 547 21.48 -17.62 -0.82
CA ALA A 547 21.04 -16.25 -0.57
C ALA A 547 22.10 -15.22 -0.95
N GLN A 548 23.40 -15.54 -0.77
CA GLN A 548 24.50 -14.65 -1.17
C GLN A 548 24.53 -14.45 -2.70
N GLU A 549 24.43 -15.53 -3.50
CA GLU A 549 24.39 -15.40 -4.96
C GLU A 549 23.19 -14.58 -5.44
N THR A 550 22.03 -14.72 -4.79
CA THR A 550 20.85 -13.91 -5.06
C THR A 550 21.10 -12.43 -4.77
N ALA A 551 21.64 -12.13 -3.60
CA ALA A 551 21.97 -10.78 -3.16
C ALA A 551 23.02 -10.10 -4.06
N ASP A 552 24.04 -10.84 -4.48
CA ASP A 552 25.08 -10.36 -5.40
C ASP A 552 24.52 -10.04 -6.80
N ALA A 553 23.56 -10.85 -7.28
CA ALA A 553 22.86 -10.59 -8.54
C ALA A 553 22.05 -9.29 -8.47
N ILE A 554 21.32 -9.06 -7.37
CA ILE A 554 20.60 -7.81 -7.13
C ILE A 554 21.56 -6.62 -7.11
N ALA A 555 22.65 -6.71 -6.34
CA ALA A 555 23.63 -5.62 -6.24
C ALA A 555 24.26 -5.30 -7.60
N ALA A 556 24.62 -6.30 -8.39
CA ALA A 556 25.19 -6.11 -9.72
C ALA A 556 24.21 -5.46 -10.71
N ALA A 557 22.92 -5.78 -10.59
CA ALA A 557 21.88 -5.15 -11.40
C ALA A 557 21.64 -3.67 -10.97
N TRP A 558 21.64 -3.40 -9.68
CA TRP A 558 21.48 -2.05 -9.12
C TRP A 558 22.65 -1.12 -9.50
N GLU A 559 23.89 -1.62 -9.51
CA GLU A 559 25.04 -0.85 -10.00
C GLU A 559 24.84 -0.35 -11.43
N LYS A 560 24.34 -1.23 -12.33
CA LYS A 560 24.06 -0.86 -13.72
C LYS A 560 22.98 0.22 -13.83
N ILE A 561 21.91 0.13 -13.04
CA ILE A 561 20.83 1.14 -12.99
C ILE A 561 21.39 2.47 -12.53
N THR A 562 22.18 2.48 -11.45
CA THR A 562 22.83 3.70 -10.93
C THR A 562 23.68 4.40 -12.00
N ASP A 563 24.50 3.63 -12.72
CA ASP A 563 25.34 4.18 -13.79
C ASP A 563 24.51 4.69 -14.98
N GLN A 564 23.44 4.00 -15.35
CA GLN A 564 22.53 4.41 -16.43
C GLN A 564 21.79 5.71 -16.12
N ILE A 565 21.33 5.88 -14.88
CA ILE A 565 20.63 7.11 -14.45
C ILE A 565 21.62 8.26 -14.28
N GLY A 566 22.84 7.97 -13.84
CA GLY A 566 23.91 8.92 -13.57
C GLY A 566 24.24 9.03 -12.09
N ARG A 567 25.32 8.35 -11.70
CA ARG A 567 25.77 8.14 -10.31
C ARG A 567 25.87 9.44 -9.49
N ASP A 568 26.53 10.48 -10.01
CA ASP A 568 26.71 11.74 -9.28
C ASP A 568 25.37 12.43 -8.95
N GLY A 569 24.42 12.36 -9.89
CA GLY A 569 23.07 12.84 -9.66
C GLY A 569 22.34 12.04 -8.59
N GLN A 570 22.43 10.72 -8.65
CA GLN A 570 21.84 9.80 -7.67
C GLN A 570 22.40 10.02 -6.27
N ILE A 571 23.72 10.18 -6.09
CA ILE A 571 24.36 10.48 -4.81
C ILE A 571 23.72 11.73 -4.17
N LYS A 572 23.61 12.81 -4.94
CA LYS A 572 23.03 14.07 -4.46
C LYS A 572 21.57 13.90 -4.03
N LEU A 573 20.77 13.22 -4.84
CA LEU A 573 19.35 13.04 -4.58
C LEU A 573 19.08 12.05 -3.44
N TYR A 574 19.92 11.02 -3.33
CA TYR A 574 19.84 10.05 -2.23
C TYR A 574 20.11 10.73 -0.89
N LYS A 575 21.19 11.52 -0.77
CA LYS A 575 21.46 12.32 0.43
C LYS A 575 20.30 13.25 0.77
N ALA A 576 19.79 13.98 -0.22
CA ALA A 576 18.65 14.89 -0.01
C ALA A 576 17.39 14.13 0.47
N SER A 577 17.13 12.95 -0.07
CA SER A 577 15.99 12.12 0.33
C SER A 577 16.11 11.59 1.76
N LEU A 578 17.34 11.40 2.27
CA LEU A 578 17.64 10.98 3.64
C LEU A 578 17.72 12.17 4.63
N GLY A 579 17.64 13.40 4.15
CA GLY A 579 17.81 14.61 4.99
C GLY A 579 19.28 14.90 5.36
N MET A 580 20.23 14.45 4.52
CA MET A 580 21.68 14.59 4.70
C MET A 580 22.24 15.79 3.90
#